data_05fbb562611dbe6f9d72b5c06c561523
#
_entry.id   05fbb562611dbe6f9d72b5c06c561523
#
_cell.length_a   1.000
_cell.length_b   1.000
_cell.length_c   1.000
_cell.angle_alpha   90.00
_cell.angle_beta   90.00
_cell.angle_gamma   90.00
#
_symmetry.space_group_name_H-M   'P 1'
#
loop_
_entity.id
_entity.type
_entity.pdbx_description
1 polymer ?
#
loop_
_entity_poly.entity_id
_entity_poly.type
_entity_poly.pdbx_seq_one_letter_code
_entity_poly.pdbx_strand_id
1 'polypeptide(L)'
;NVNSYGVLVKGEMSQLEELTGNCVEYMERTCGDQDQLEWYVAVGKPVERLSLLSQCYQSVNHYFAYRFMVPGLHVLTEKTLENYVNSQGENRLDGVDSSQLNPEVIKDFLTKGTSCEIQDFVQGYLSGMSKALESRMFRDYVVLHIRFTTIMYLESLGVAKEEYVGRIDEKYEETCLKASQVAEYCTDMLQAAVDIRDERSESQGTSAMRKVL
;
A
#
# COMPACT_ATOMS: atom_id res chain seq x y z
N ASN A 1 -14.22 5.96 -3.13
CA ASN A 1 -13.36 7.13 -2.86
C ASN A 1 -12.79 6.97 -1.46
N VAL A 2 -11.49 6.67 -1.38
CA VAL A 2 -10.76 6.69 -0.10
C VAL A 2 -10.52 8.16 0.24
N ASN A 3 -11.22 8.69 1.23
CA ASN A 3 -10.93 10.01 1.75
C ASN A 3 -9.85 9.88 2.83
N SER A 4 -8.64 10.34 2.55
CA SER A 4 -7.57 10.46 3.54
C SER A 4 -7.47 11.90 4.01
N TYR A 5 -7.25 12.07 5.31
CA TYR A 5 -7.09 13.36 5.96
C TYR A 5 -5.76 13.40 6.70
N GLY A 6 -4.99 14.48 6.50
CA GLY A 6 -3.80 14.76 7.29
C GLY A 6 -4.16 15.65 8.48
N VAL A 7 -3.81 15.24 9.69
CA VAL A 7 -4.00 16.01 10.92
C VAL A 7 -2.64 16.36 11.50
N LEU A 8 -2.38 17.67 11.67
CA LEU A 8 -1.19 18.17 12.34
C LEU A 8 -1.53 18.56 13.78
N VAL A 9 -0.97 17.82 14.73
CA VAL A 9 -1.12 18.11 16.16
C VAL A 9 0.07 18.98 16.60
N LYS A 10 -0.21 20.12 17.22
CA LYS A 10 0.79 21.06 17.75
C LYS A 10 0.62 21.24 19.25
N GLY A 11 1.70 21.13 19.99
CA GLY A 11 1.71 21.29 21.46
C GLY A 11 3.12 21.28 22.00
N GLU A 12 3.27 21.30 23.31
CA GLU A 12 4.55 21.07 23.98
C GLU A 12 4.94 19.58 23.86
N MET A 13 6.24 19.27 23.69
CA MET A 13 6.71 17.91 23.49
C MET A 13 6.21 16.94 24.58
N SER A 14 6.14 17.39 25.83
CA SER A 14 5.63 16.61 26.96
C SER A 14 4.14 16.25 26.85
N GLN A 15 3.37 16.97 26.05
CA GLN A 15 1.92 16.79 25.89
C GLN A 15 1.55 16.13 24.55
N LEU A 16 2.47 16.08 23.58
CA LEU A 16 2.17 15.62 22.23
C LEU A 16 1.76 14.12 22.19
N GLU A 17 2.39 13.28 22.99
CA GLU A 17 2.02 11.86 23.09
C GLU A 17 0.62 11.69 23.66
N GLU A 18 0.27 12.43 24.72
CA GLU A 18 -1.06 12.40 25.31
C GLU A 18 -2.13 12.93 24.33
N LEU A 19 -1.87 14.07 23.70
CA LEU A 19 -2.78 14.66 22.70
C LEU A 19 -3.01 13.72 21.52
N THR A 20 -1.96 13.09 21.03
CA THR A 20 -2.05 12.14 19.94
C THR A 20 -2.79 10.88 20.34
N GLY A 21 -2.50 10.36 21.54
CA GLY A 21 -3.22 9.23 22.13
C GLY A 21 -4.72 9.49 22.25
N ASN A 22 -5.10 10.65 22.75
CA ASN A 22 -6.51 11.07 22.85
C ASN A 22 -7.21 11.13 21.47
N CYS A 23 -6.50 11.61 20.44
CA CYS A 23 -7.04 11.61 19.06
C CYS A 23 -7.27 10.18 18.54
N VAL A 24 -6.33 9.27 18.78
CA VAL A 24 -6.45 7.86 18.37
C VAL A 24 -7.61 7.19 19.12
N GLU A 25 -7.68 7.34 20.44
CA GLU A 25 -8.77 6.77 21.27
C GLU A 25 -10.15 7.30 20.83
N TYR A 26 -10.23 8.57 20.48
CA TYR A 26 -11.46 9.14 19.93
C TYR A 26 -11.86 8.48 18.61
N MET A 27 -10.91 8.23 17.72
CA MET A 27 -11.14 7.54 16.44
C MET A 27 -11.58 6.09 16.67
N GLU A 28 -10.90 5.36 17.54
CA GLU A 28 -11.25 3.99 17.90
C GLU A 28 -12.67 3.89 18.43
N ARG A 29 -13.04 4.78 19.36
CA ARG A 29 -14.39 4.81 19.94
C ARG A 29 -15.46 5.20 18.91
N THR A 30 -15.14 6.11 17.98
CA THR A 30 -16.11 6.62 17.00
C THR A 30 -16.32 5.68 15.83
N CYS A 31 -15.24 5.03 15.36
CA CYS A 31 -15.24 4.17 14.21
C CYS A 31 -15.34 2.68 14.55
N GLY A 32 -14.86 2.28 15.74
CA GLY A 32 -14.80 0.87 16.15
C GLY A 32 -16.17 0.21 16.37
N ASP A 33 -17.21 0.98 16.69
CA ASP A 33 -18.58 0.47 16.85
C ASP A 33 -19.35 0.31 15.52
N GLN A 34 -18.72 0.65 14.38
CA GLN A 34 -19.37 0.59 13.07
C GLN A 34 -18.81 -0.57 12.24
N ASP A 35 -19.42 -1.73 12.32
CA ASP A 35 -19.04 -2.96 11.61
C ASP A 35 -18.85 -2.82 10.08
N GLN A 36 -19.29 -1.72 9.48
CA GLN A 36 -19.22 -1.48 8.03
C GLN A 36 -18.18 -0.42 7.65
N LEU A 37 -17.49 0.19 8.62
CA LEU A 37 -16.53 1.24 8.37
C LEU A 37 -15.09 0.72 8.51
N GLU A 38 -14.39 0.62 7.39
CA GLU A 38 -12.96 0.34 7.36
C GLU A 38 -12.20 1.64 7.61
N TRP A 39 -11.43 1.70 8.70
CA TRP A 39 -10.68 2.88 9.09
C TRP A 39 -9.25 2.54 9.51
N TYR A 40 -8.33 3.47 9.28
CA TYR A 40 -6.93 3.35 9.65
C TYR A 40 -6.38 4.71 10.07
N VAL A 41 -5.47 4.71 11.04
CA VAL A 41 -4.74 5.89 11.51
C VAL A 41 -3.26 5.59 11.51
N ALA A 42 -2.47 6.37 10.77
CA ALA A 42 -1.01 6.33 10.87
C ALA A 42 -0.51 7.52 11.70
N VAL A 43 0.34 7.25 12.68
CA VAL A 43 0.85 8.24 13.61
C VAL A 43 2.37 8.34 13.52
N GLY A 44 2.86 9.54 13.21
CA GLY A 44 4.28 9.86 13.15
C GLY A 44 4.88 10.19 14.52
N LYS A 45 6.19 10.07 14.62
CA LYS A 45 6.91 10.53 15.81
C LYS A 45 6.84 12.06 15.94
N PRO A 46 6.70 12.61 17.16
CA PRO A 46 6.79 14.05 17.37
C PRO A 46 8.12 14.64 16.89
N VAL A 47 8.08 15.83 16.28
CA VAL A 47 9.26 16.55 15.80
C VAL A 47 9.30 17.95 16.40
N GLU A 48 10.48 18.40 16.83
CA GLU A 48 10.65 19.71 17.45
C GLU A 48 10.76 20.87 16.45
N ARG A 49 11.09 20.57 15.20
CA ARG A 49 11.36 21.58 14.17
C ARG A 49 10.48 21.38 12.96
N LEU A 50 9.93 22.46 12.45
CA LEU A 50 9.13 22.44 11.22
C LEU A 50 9.90 21.88 10.01
N SER A 51 11.22 22.05 9.97
CA SER A 51 12.05 21.47 8.90
C SER A 51 12.03 19.93 8.86
N LEU A 52 11.69 19.26 9.97
CA LEU A 52 11.57 17.81 10.08
C LEU A 52 10.16 17.30 9.77
N LEU A 53 9.20 18.21 9.59
CA LEU A 53 7.81 17.83 9.34
C LEU A 53 7.64 17.04 8.04
N SER A 54 8.39 17.39 7.00
CA SER A 54 8.37 16.67 5.73
C SER A 54 8.83 15.22 5.90
N GLN A 55 9.89 15.00 6.68
CA GLN A 55 10.37 13.65 6.98
C GLN A 55 9.37 12.85 7.84
N CYS A 56 8.77 13.51 8.84
CA CYS A 56 7.72 12.90 9.65
C CYS A 56 6.52 12.49 8.76
N TYR A 57 6.10 13.35 7.84
CA TYR A 57 5.01 13.06 6.91
C TYR A 57 5.33 11.86 5.98
N GLN A 58 6.56 11.79 5.47
CA GLN A 58 7.01 10.63 4.70
C GLN A 58 6.93 9.33 5.52
N SER A 59 7.38 9.35 6.79
CA SER A 59 7.27 8.19 7.68
C SER A 59 5.80 7.78 7.92
N VAL A 60 4.91 8.76 8.10
CA VAL A 60 3.47 8.50 8.27
C VAL A 60 2.86 7.85 7.02
N ASN A 61 3.20 8.34 5.83
CA ASN A 61 2.75 7.74 4.57
C ASN A 61 3.27 6.31 4.42
N HIS A 62 4.54 6.08 4.77
CA HIS A 62 5.11 4.74 4.78
C HIS A 62 4.35 3.81 5.72
N TYR A 63 4.08 4.23 6.97
CA TYR A 63 3.27 3.43 7.90
C TYR A 63 1.86 3.18 7.37
N PHE A 64 1.24 4.18 6.74
CA PHE A 64 -0.11 4.07 6.20
C PHE A 64 -0.22 3.06 5.05
N ALA A 65 0.85 2.87 4.26
CA ALA A 65 0.89 1.86 3.21
C ALA A 65 0.78 0.43 3.76
N TYR A 66 1.20 0.19 5.01
CA TYR A 66 1.09 -1.14 5.65
C TYR A 66 -0.35 -1.57 5.96
N ARG A 67 -1.36 -0.67 5.90
CA ARG A 67 -2.77 -1.04 6.14
C ARG A 67 -3.26 -2.19 5.25
N PHE A 68 -2.66 -2.34 4.05
CA PHE A 68 -2.99 -3.42 3.12
C PHE A 68 -2.36 -4.77 3.52
N MET A 69 -1.28 -4.74 4.28
CA MET A 69 -0.46 -5.92 4.60
C MET A 69 -0.71 -6.47 6.01
N VAL A 70 -1.35 -5.69 6.87
CA VAL A 70 -1.50 -5.99 8.30
C VAL A 70 -2.98 -6.02 8.68
N PRO A 71 -3.69 -7.12 8.39
CA PRO A 71 -5.13 -7.20 8.65
C PRO A 71 -5.41 -7.07 10.16
N GLY A 72 -6.42 -6.26 10.48
CA GLY A 72 -6.87 -6.04 11.86
C GLY A 72 -6.05 -5.03 12.67
N LEU A 73 -5.00 -4.43 12.10
CA LEU A 73 -4.25 -3.36 12.76
C LEU A 73 -4.73 -2.00 12.26
N HIS A 74 -5.55 -1.32 13.05
CA HIS A 74 -6.12 -0.02 12.68
C HIS A 74 -5.20 1.17 12.98
N VAL A 75 -4.30 1.05 13.98
CA VAL A 75 -3.36 2.09 14.40
C VAL A 75 -1.95 1.72 13.99
N LEU A 76 -1.41 2.44 13.02
CA LEU A 76 -0.13 2.18 12.38
C LEU A 76 0.92 3.17 12.92
N THR A 77 1.80 2.68 13.75
CA THR A 77 2.96 3.40 14.29
C THR A 77 4.21 2.57 14.04
N GLU A 78 5.39 3.17 14.12
CA GLU A 78 6.64 2.41 14.09
C GLU A 78 6.61 1.22 15.08
N LYS A 79 6.20 1.46 16.31
CA LYS A 79 6.15 0.45 17.36
C LYS A 79 5.15 -0.69 17.09
N THR A 80 3.96 -0.37 16.57
CA THR A 80 2.95 -1.41 16.27
C THR A 80 3.39 -2.25 15.08
N LEU A 81 4.05 -1.65 14.08
CA LEU A 81 4.60 -2.36 12.93
C LEU A 81 5.80 -3.23 13.31
N GLU A 82 6.72 -2.74 14.15
CA GLU A 82 7.84 -3.54 14.67
C GLU A 82 7.34 -4.76 15.48
N ASN A 83 6.34 -4.56 16.33
CA ASN A 83 5.74 -5.65 17.10
C ASN A 83 5.08 -6.68 16.18
N TYR A 84 4.40 -6.23 15.10
CA TYR A 84 3.79 -7.13 14.13
C TYR A 84 4.86 -7.95 13.40
N VAL A 85 5.91 -7.32 12.88
CA VAL A 85 7.02 -8.00 12.21
C VAL A 85 7.69 -9.01 13.15
N ASN A 86 7.89 -8.67 14.42
CA ASN A 86 8.51 -9.55 15.40
C ASN A 86 7.60 -10.74 15.78
N SER A 87 6.29 -10.54 15.84
CA SER A 87 5.33 -11.63 16.11
C SER A 87 5.20 -12.66 15.01
N GLN A 88 5.46 -12.27 13.75
CA GLN A 88 5.44 -13.17 12.60
C GLN A 88 6.69 -14.09 12.51
N GLY A 89 7.70 -13.84 13.35
CA GLY A 89 8.98 -14.59 13.33
C GLY A 89 8.86 -16.09 13.61
N GLU A 90 7.77 -16.58 14.20
CA GLU A 90 7.58 -17.99 14.57
C GLU A 90 6.92 -18.85 13.47
N ASN A 91 6.31 -18.24 12.44
CA ASN A 91 5.57 -18.94 11.39
C ASN A 91 6.27 -18.97 10.02
N ARG A 92 7.59 -18.75 9.97
CA ARG A 92 8.35 -18.69 8.71
C ARG A 92 8.80 -20.07 8.27
N LEU A 93 8.21 -20.59 7.21
CA LEU A 93 8.83 -21.61 6.36
C LEU A 93 9.97 -20.95 5.57
N ASP A 94 11.22 -21.24 5.97
CA ASP A 94 12.45 -20.82 5.27
C ASP A 94 12.56 -19.31 4.89
N GLY A 95 11.98 -18.41 5.71
CA GLY A 95 12.13 -16.97 5.53
C GLY A 95 11.08 -16.32 4.61
N VAL A 96 10.04 -17.03 4.22
CA VAL A 96 8.92 -16.50 3.44
C VAL A 96 7.63 -16.57 4.27
N ASP A 97 7.01 -15.41 4.49
CA ASP A 97 5.66 -15.36 5.02
C ASP A 97 4.66 -15.61 3.86
N SER A 98 4.03 -16.76 3.88
CA SER A 98 3.05 -17.15 2.84
C SER A 98 1.83 -16.22 2.80
N SER A 99 1.52 -15.49 3.88
CA SER A 99 0.43 -14.50 3.92
C SER A 99 0.73 -13.30 3.03
N GLN A 100 1.99 -12.96 2.83
CA GLN A 100 2.41 -11.87 1.94
C GLN A 100 2.20 -12.17 0.45
N LEU A 101 2.09 -13.45 0.08
CA LEU A 101 1.78 -13.89 -1.28
C LEU A 101 0.26 -13.99 -1.52
N ASN A 102 -0.55 -13.35 -0.68
CA ASN A 102 -2.00 -13.32 -0.87
C ASN A 102 -2.37 -12.32 -1.99
N PRO A 103 -3.02 -12.76 -3.09
CA PRO A 103 -3.45 -11.88 -4.18
C PRO A 103 -4.38 -10.76 -3.71
N GLU A 104 -5.15 -10.97 -2.64
CA GLU A 104 -6.08 -9.96 -2.13
C GLU A 104 -5.37 -8.70 -1.63
N VAL A 105 -4.14 -8.82 -1.10
CA VAL A 105 -3.32 -7.66 -0.69
C VAL A 105 -3.05 -6.72 -1.88
N ILE A 106 -2.70 -7.29 -3.03
CA ILE A 106 -2.43 -6.54 -4.26
C ILE A 106 -3.72 -5.95 -4.83
N LYS A 107 -4.81 -6.73 -4.84
CA LYS A 107 -6.11 -6.26 -5.32
C LYS A 107 -6.66 -5.12 -4.46
N ASP A 108 -6.56 -5.22 -3.14
CA ASP A 108 -6.97 -4.18 -2.22
C ASP A 108 -6.19 -2.89 -2.46
N PHE A 109 -4.86 -3.02 -2.65
CA PHE A 109 -4.04 -1.87 -3.01
C PHE A 109 -4.47 -1.27 -4.35
N LEU A 110 -4.63 -2.06 -5.40
CA LEU A 110 -5.08 -1.59 -6.72
C LEU A 110 -6.47 -0.95 -6.67
N THR A 111 -7.33 -1.37 -5.76
CA THR A 111 -8.68 -0.82 -5.59
C THR A 111 -8.68 0.50 -4.82
N LYS A 112 -7.89 0.61 -3.75
CA LYS A 112 -7.97 1.69 -2.75
C LYS A 112 -6.71 2.57 -2.71
N GLY A 113 -5.57 2.08 -3.18
CA GLY A 113 -4.28 2.78 -3.14
C GLY A 113 -4.20 3.91 -4.16
N THR A 114 -3.28 4.82 -3.92
CA THR A 114 -3.00 5.99 -4.77
C THR A 114 -1.59 5.91 -5.35
N SER A 115 -1.34 6.64 -6.44
CA SER A 115 -0.02 6.68 -7.10
C SER A 115 1.13 7.06 -6.16
N CYS A 116 0.89 7.94 -5.17
CA CYS A 116 1.93 8.35 -4.22
C CYS A 116 2.27 7.26 -3.18
N GLU A 117 1.45 6.23 -3.01
CA GLU A 117 1.66 5.15 -2.06
C GLU A 117 2.34 3.91 -2.68
N ILE A 118 2.45 3.84 -4.01
CA ILE A 118 2.93 2.64 -4.73
C ILE A 118 4.33 2.26 -4.27
N GLN A 119 5.24 3.21 -4.18
CA GLN A 119 6.63 2.94 -3.80
C GLN A 119 6.73 2.35 -2.39
N ASP A 120 6.02 2.96 -1.43
CA ASP A 120 6.00 2.49 -0.03
C ASP A 120 5.32 1.12 0.08
N PHE A 121 4.24 0.90 -0.67
CA PHE A 121 3.56 -0.39 -0.74
C PHE A 121 4.48 -1.49 -1.27
N VAL A 122 5.16 -1.26 -2.41
CA VAL A 122 6.07 -2.24 -3.01
C VAL A 122 7.24 -2.55 -2.08
N GLN A 123 7.84 -1.53 -1.44
CA GLN A 123 8.92 -1.73 -0.48
C GLN A 123 8.44 -2.56 0.71
N GLY A 124 7.30 -2.24 1.29
CA GLY A 124 6.70 -3.01 2.39
C GLY A 124 6.40 -4.45 1.99
N TYR A 125 5.75 -4.64 0.83
CA TYR A 125 5.40 -5.96 0.30
C TYR A 125 6.62 -6.86 0.09
N LEU A 126 7.70 -6.33 -0.48
CA LEU A 126 8.93 -7.08 -0.77
C LEU A 126 9.85 -7.23 0.44
N SER A 127 9.73 -6.38 1.48
CA SER A 127 10.65 -6.38 2.63
C SER A 127 10.68 -7.70 3.38
N GLY A 128 9.52 -8.32 3.57
CA GLY A 128 9.39 -9.62 4.23
C GLY A 128 9.98 -10.80 3.46
N MET A 129 10.28 -10.60 2.17
CA MET A 129 10.76 -11.63 1.23
C MET A 129 12.20 -11.38 0.77
N SER A 130 12.91 -10.40 1.31
CA SER A 130 14.20 -9.91 0.79
C SER A 130 15.24 -11.02 0.61
N LYS A 131 15.37 -11.95 1.56
CA LYS A 131 16.29 -13.09 1.46
C LYS A 131 15.86 -14.10 0.39
N ALA A 132 14.57 -14.34 0.25
CA ALA A 132 14.05 -15.29 -0.73
C ALA A 132 14.19 -14.74 -2.17
N LEU A 133 14.16 -13.42 -2.33
CA LEU A 133 14.37 -12.75 -3.61
C LEU A 133 15.79 -12.93 -4.18
N GLU A 134 16.76 -13.40 -3.39
CA GLU A 134 18.07 -13.83 -3.90
C GLU A 134 17.95 -15.08 -4.80
N SER A 135 16.96 -15.93 -4.58
CA SER A 135 16.65 -17.06 -5.46
C SER A 135 15.97 -16.57 -6.74
N ARG A 136 16.56 -16.90 -7.90
CA ARG A 136 15.97 -16.55 -9.22
C ARG A 136 14.55 -17.10 -9.37
N MET A 137 14.36 -18.37 -9.02
CA MET A 137 13.05 -19.02 -9.15
C MET A 137 11.98 -18.32 -8.30
N PHE A 138 12.34 -17.87 -7.11
CA PHE A 138 11.41 -17.17 -6.23
C PHE A 138 11.11 -15.76 -6.75
N ARG A 139 12.10 -15.05 -7.28
CA ARG A 139 11.89 -13.74 -7.94
C ARG A 139 10.91 -13.86 -9.10
N ASP A 140 11.15 -14.81 -9.99
CA ASP A 140 10.28 -15.05 -11.14
C ASP A 140 8.84 -15.38 -10.68
N TYR A 141 8.69 -16.15 -9.61
CA TYR A 141 7.40 -16.46 -9.02
C TYR A 141 6.70 -15.20 -8.47
N VAL A 142 7.38 -14.39 -7.67
CA VAL A 142 6.81 -13.16 -7.09
C VAL A 142 6.40 -12.18 -8.17
N VAL A 143 7.24 -11.96 -9.17
CA VAL A 143 6.95 -11.07 -10.30
C VAL A 143 5.73 -11.55 -11.08
N LEU A 144 5.67 -12.85 -11.39
CA LEU A 144 4.52 -13.44 -12.07
C LEU A 144 3.25 -13.34 -11.24
N HIS A 145 3.35 -13.58 -9.93
CA HIS A 145 2.21 -13.45 -9.02
C HIS A 145 1.61 -12.04 -9.02
N ILE A 146 2.44 -11.02 -8.86
CA ILE A 146 2.00 -9.62 -8.90
C ILE A 146 1.41 -9.30 -10.28
N ARG A 147 2.08 -9.70 -11.36
CA ARG A 147 1.63 -9.44 -12.73
C ARG A 147 0.27 -10.07 -13.02
N PHE A 148 0.09 -11.36 -12.74
CA PHE A 148 -1.19 -12.03 -12.97
C PHE A 148 -2.31 -11.40 -12.14
N THR A 149 -2.05 -11.08 -10.88
CA THR A 149 -3.04 -10.43 -10.03
C THR A 149 -3.43 -9.06 -10.57
N THR A 150 -2.47 -8.28 -11.05
CA THR A 150 -2.70 -6.98 -11.68
C THR A 150 -3.52 -7.10 -12.96
N ILE A 151 -3.18 -8.04 -13.84
CA ILE A 151 -3.93 -8.30 -15.08
C ILE A 151 -5.37 -8.72 -14.76
N MET A 152 -5.56 -9.68 -13.86
CA MET A 152 -6.90 -10.13 -13.46
C MET A 152 -7.74 -8.99 -12.86
N TYR A 153 -7.11 -8.08 -12.12
CA TYR A 153 -7.77 -6.90 -11.60
C TYR A 153 -8.24 -5.98 -12.73
N LEU A 154 -7.38 -5.64 -13.69
CA LEU A 154 -7.73 -4.80 -14.84
C LEU A 154 -8.83 -5.43 -15.71
N GLU A 155 -8.76 -6.73 -15.96
CA GLU A 155 -9.81 -7.46 -16.67
C GLU A 155 -11.14 -7.42 -15.92
N SER A 156 -11.13 -7.49 -14.58
CA SER A 156 -12.34 -7.38 -13.75
C SER A 156 -13.00 -6.00 -13.86
N LEU A 157 -12.22 -4.96 -14.16
CA LEU A 157 -12.72 -3.62 -14.49
C LEU A 157 -13.23 -3.50 -15.94
N GLY A 158 -13.12 -4.57 -16.73
CA GLY A 158 -13.48 -4.60 -18.15
C GLY A 158 -12.49 -3.85 -19.04
N VAL A 159 -11.21 -3.75 -18.64
CA VAL A 159 -10.13 -3.20 -19.48
C VAL A 159 -9.79 -4.20 -20.58
N ALA A 160 -9.72 -3.75 -21.83
CA ALA A 160 -9.40 -4.62 -22.95
C ALA A 160 -7.91 -5.00 -22.94
N LYS A 161 -7.61 -6.21 -23.42
CA LYS A 161 -6.23 -6.74 -23.41
C LYS A 161 -5.25 -5.80 -24.14
N GLU A 162 -5.67 -5.21 -25.25
CA GLU A 162 -4.88 -4.32 -26.09
C GLU A 162 -4.48 -3.03 -25.34
N GLU A 163 -5.26 -2.63 -24.33
CA GLU A 163 -5.05 -1.41 -23.56
C GLU A 163 -3.94 -1.58 -22.51
N TYR A 164 -3.84 -2.76 -21.87
CA TYR A 164 -2.86 -2.97 -20.83
C TYR A 164 -1.58 -3.72 -21.29
N VAL A 165 -1.64 -4.51 -22.35
CA VAL A 165 -0.48 -5.29 -22.84
C VAL A 165 0.71 -4.38 -23.13
N GLY A 166 0.54 -3.30 -23.89
CA GLY A 166 1.62 -2.36 -24.21
C GLY A 166 2.20 -1.63 -22.99
N ARG A 167 1.41 -1.45 -21.91
CA ARG A 167 1.86 -0.75 -20.71
C ARG A 167 2.52 -1.68 -19.68
N ILE A 168 2.11 -2.94 -19.61
CA ILE A 168 2.51 -3.91 -18.59
C ILE A 168 3.48 -4.97 -19.13
N ASP A 169 3.30 -5.43 -20.37
CA ASP A 169 4.03 -6.57 -20.93
C ASP A 169 5.36 -6.21 -21.58
N GLU A 170 5.48 -5.06 -22.24
CA GLU A 170 6.69 -4.70 -23.02
C GLU A 170 7.98 -4.69 -22.18
N LYS A 171 7.88 -4.35 -20.90
CA LYS A 171 9.05 -4.31 -20.00
C LYS A 171 9.47 -5.69 -19.45
N TYR A 172 8.61 -6.71 -19.56
CA TYR A 172 8.89 -8.03 -18.97
C TYR A 172 9.76 -8.93 -19.86
N GLU A 173 9.65 -8.82 -21.18
CA GLU A 173 10.35 -9.71 -22.12
C GLU A 173 11.88 -9.49 -22.16
N GLU A 174 12.37 -8.33 -21.70
CA GLU A 174 13.78 -7.96 -21.85
C GLU A 174 14.69 -8.33 -20.67
N THR A 175 14.19 -8.78 -19.50
CA THR A 175 15.07 -8.87 -18.33
C THR A 175 14.83 -10.07 -17.44
N CYS A 176 15.86 -10.93 -17.32
CA CYS A 176 16.09 -11.69 -16.08
C CYS A 176 16.31 -10.67 -14.96
N LEU A 177 15.26 -10.28 -14.24
CA LEU A 177 15.34 -9.26 -13.19
C LEU A 177 16.36 -9.67 -12.12
N LYS A 178 17.29 -8.79 -11.83
CA LYS A 178 18.13 -8.91 -10.64
C LYS A 178 17.28 -8.58 -9.40
N ALA A 179 17.67 -9.08 -8.23
CA ALA A 179 16.93 -8.78 -6.98
C ALA A 179 16.71 -7.27 -6.76
N SER A 180 17.69 -6.44 -7.11
CA SER A 180 17.60 -4.97 -7.03
C SER A 180 16.63 -4.31 -8.01
N GLN A 181 16.20 -5.00 -9.06
CA GLN A 181 15.31 -4.48 -10.11
C GLN A 181 13.84 -4.87 -9.89
N VAL A 182 13.59 -5.84 -9.00
CA VAL A 182 12.22 -6.34 -8.76
C VAL A 182 11.31 -5.22 -8.24
N ALA A 183 11.79 -4.42 -7.29
CA ALA A 183 11.01 -3.33 -6.71
C ALA A 183 10.65 -2.27 -7.76
N GLU A 184 11.60 -1.86 -8.59
CA GLU A 184 11.38 -0.89 -9.67
C GLU A 184 10.36 -1.43 -10.68
N TYR A 185 10.54 -2.66 -11.13
CA TYR A 185 9.61 -3.30 -12.06
C TYR A 185 8.18 -3.40 -11.51
N CYS A 186 8.03 -3.83 -10.25
CA CYS A 186 6.72 -3.92 -9.60
C CYS A 186 6.08 -2.53 -9.43
N THR A 187 6.88 -1.52 -9.08
CA THR A 187 6.41 -0.12 -8.97
C THR A 187 5.87 0.38 -10.31
N ASP A 188 6.62 0.22 -11.39
CA ASP A 188 6.21 0.63 -12.73
C ASP A 188 4.92 -0.05 -13.19
N MET A 189 4.81 -1.35 -12.92
CA MET A 189 3.63 -2.13 -13.29
C MET A 189 2.38 -1.71 -12.51
N LEU A 190 2.50 -1.53 -11.20
CA LEU A 190 1.38 -1.06 -10.36
C LEU A 190 1.01 0.38 -10.70
N GLN A 191 1.99 1.24 -11.04
CA GLN A 191 1.72 2.60 -11.51
C GLN A 191 0.88 2.58 -12.79
N ALA A 192 1.27 1.78 -13.78
CA ALA A 192 0.51 1.65 -15.02
C ALA A 192 -0.94 1.18 -14.76
N ALA A 193 -1.13 0.25 -13.82
CA ALA A 193 -2.46 -0.26 -13.48
C ALA A 193 -3.33 0.79 -12.75
N VAL A 194 -2.74 1.55 -11.83
CA VAL A 194 -3.42 2.65 -11.13
C VAL A 194 -3.81 3.75 -12.11
N ASP A 195 -2.93 4.11 -13.04
CA ASP A 195 -3.20 5.12 -14.07
C ASP A 195 -4.38 4.69 -14.96
N ILE A 196 -4.39 3.43 -15.43
CA ILE A 196 -5.51 2.88 -16.23
C ILE A 196 -6.82 2.92 -15.44
N ARG A 197 -6.81 2.53 -14.15
CA ARG A 197 -7.98 2.59 -13.27
C ARG A 197 -8.51 4.01 -13.14
N ASP A 198 -7.65 4.98 -12.90
CA ASP A 198 -8.01 6.36 -12.65
C ASP A 198 -8.53 7.04 -13.94
N GLU A 199 -7.88 6.85 -15.08
CA GLU A 199 -8.34 7.29 -16.41
C GLU A 199 -9.77 6.78 -16.69
N ARG A 200 -10.07 5.55 -16.31
CA ARG A 200 -11.37 4.92 -16.53
C ARG A 200 -12.44 5.48 -15.59
N SER A 201 -12.09 5.71 -14.33
CA SER A 201 -12.98 6.33 -13.35
C SER A 201 -13.39 7.75 -13.76
N GLU A 202 -12.46 8.53 -14.28
CA GLU A 202 -12.71 9.88 -14.79
C GLU A 202 -13.63 9.86 -16.03
N SER A 203 -13.39 8.93 -16.95
CA SER A 203 -14.20 8.79 -18.18
C SER A 203 -15.66 8.39 -17.85
N GLN A 204 -15.87 7.52 -16.87
CA GLN A 204 -17.20 7.12 -16.42
C GLN A 204 -17.90 8.24 -15.65
N GLY A 205 -17.19 8.99 -14.81
CA GLY A 205 -17.73 10.16 -14.10
C GLY A 205 -18.19 11.25 -15.07
N THR A 206 -17.39 11.53 -16.09
CA THR A 206 -17.72 12.53 -17.12
C THR A 206 -18.92 12.09 -17.98
N SER A 207 -19.02 10.79 -18.29
CA SER A 207 -20.16 10.24 -19.04
C SER A 207 -21.47 10.27 -18.25
N ALA A 208 -21.41 10.05 -16.92
CA ALA A 208 -22.58 10.14 -16.04
C ALA A 208 -23.09 11.58 -15.93
N MET A 209 -22.20 12.57 -15.83
CA MET A 209 -22.59 14.00 -15.81
C MET A 209 -23.25 14.46 -17.13
N ARG A 210 -22.78 13.96 -18.28
CA ARG A 210 -23.40 14.29 -19.59
C ARG A 210 -24.81 13.73 -19.78
N LYS A 211 -25.20 12.70 -19.04
CA LYS A 211 -26.55 12.10 -19.11
C LYS A 211 -27.58 12.78 -18.20
N VAL A 212 -27.16 13.70 -17.35
CA VAL A 212 -28.01 14.41 -16.39
C VAL A 212 -28.31 15.86 -16.86
N LEU A 213 -27.66 16.32 -17.90
CA LEU A 213 -27.92 17.57 -18.62
C LEU A 213 -28.72 17.32 -19.89
#